data_0613a84ea5a442f7912636fc943541e0
#
_entry.id   0613a84ea5a442f7912636fc943541e0
#
_cell.length_a   1.000
_cell.length_b   1.000
_cell.length_c   1.000
_cell.angle_alpha   90.00
_cell.angle_beta   90.00
_cell.angle_gamma   90.00
#
_symmetry.space_group_name_H-M   'P 1'
#
loop_
_entity.id
_entity.type
_entity.pdbx_description
1 polymer ?
#
loop_
_entity_poly.entity_id
_entity_poly.type
_entity_poly.pdbx_seq_one_letter_code
_entity_poly.pdbx_strand_id
1 'polypeptide(L)'
;MKRVLSIVLAVCFSPTLFAQETTGEKIDKLIKGYTETGKFNGSALVASRDKILLEKGYGYKNFRDSTLNDSSTVFQIASVTKQFTSTVILKLVELNKLALTDKLSKYYPDFPKGESISIENLLTHTSGIFDWTNSINFFPKNEQSLIGFLKTKALDFFPGTSWRYSNSNYSLLGYIIQKASGMSYEKAVREYIFNPLKMTHSGFDFKNLSDNKKATGYSTFSDSSKTEGIVYDSVAPFAAGEIYSTVGDLYKWHKGLQSYKIINKASLERAYTPVKSHYGYGWIIDSLFTRRITSHSGNISGFSSNLARITEDNIFVVLLNNKEGSGLEAITNNIFAILYNQSYSMPVKRHPIKLSEEILKKYIGTYDVLSPHGYLQEEVTMEKGKLMLQAHGKPKSELVAEKENYFFDLFEDNEDDVEFVIGTNGKVDKIVLFQNGVTYSGKKII
;
A
#
# COMPACT_ATOMS: atom_id res chain seq x y z
N MET A 1 58.23 -65.77 4.82
CA MET A 1 57.14 -65.12 4.06
C MET A 1 56.31 -64.34 5.05
N LYS A 2 56.52 -62.94 5.05
CA LYS A 2 55.74 -62.03 5.90
C LYS A 2 54.60 -61.47 5.02
N ARG A 3 53.35 -61.73 5.41
CA ARG A 3 52.15 -61.15 4.77
C ARG A 3 51.92 -59.71 5.34
N VAL A 4 52.02 -58.71 4.47
CA VAL A 4 51.64 -57.33 4.80
C VAL A 4 50.12 -57.15 4.55
N LEU A 5 49.37 -56.85 5.62
CA LEU A 5 47.94 -56.57 5.55
C LEU A 5 47.75 -55.10 5.33
N SER A 6 47.36 -54.71 4.11
CA SER A 6 47.04 -53.31 3.80
C SER A 6 45.58 -53.03 4.22
N ILE A 7 45.40 -52.18 5.24
CA ILE A 7 44.08 -51.65 5.65
C ILE A 7 43.76 -50.48 4.76
N VAL A 8 42.75 -50.59 3.89
CA VAL A 8 42.20 -49.48 3.12
C VAL A 8 41.16 -48.78 4.01
N LEU A 9 41.47 -47.56 4.45
CA LEU A 9 40.56 -46.73 5.21
C LEU A 9 39.60 -46.04 4.20
N ALA A 10 38.37 -46.53 4.09
CA ALA A 10 37.33 -45.87 3.30
C ALA A 10 36.79 -44.63 4.06
N VAL A 11 37.19 -43.45 3.67
CA VAL A 11 36.62 -42.19 4.17
C VAL A 11 35.27 -41.98 3.50
N CYS A 12 34.17 -42.28 4.23
CA CYS A 12 32.82 -41.92 3.80
C CYS A 12 32.62 -40.41 3.89
N PHE A 13 32.73 -39.72 2.77
CA PHE A 13 32.22 -38.36 2.63
C PHE A 13 30.70 -38.42 2.63
N SER A 14 30.06 -38.11 3.75
CA SER A 14 28.63 -37.79 3.79
C SER A 14 28.44 -36.39 3.24
N PRO A 15 27.78 -36.20 2.08
CA PRO A 15 27.44 -34.86 1.63
C PRO A 15 26.42 -34.29 2.63
N THR A 16 26.81 -33.24 3.34
CA THR A 16 25.86 -32.40 4.08
C THR A 16 24.97 -31.74 3.03
N LEU A 17 23.79 -32.32 2.79
CA LEU A 17 22.70 -31.67 2.07
C LEU A 17 22.29 -30.46 2.90
N PHE A 18 22.79 -29.25 2.57
CA PHE A 18 22.18 -28.02 3.01
C PHE A 18 20.79 -27.99 2.41
N ALA A 19 19.77 -28.09 3.26
CA ALA A 19 18.38 -27.91 2.83
C ALA A 19 18.25 -26.54 2.18
N GLN A 20 17.85 -26.50 0.93
CA GLN A 20 17.63 -25.25 0.21
C GLN A 20 16.49 -24.50 0.90
N GLU A 21 16.73 -23.22 1.24
CA GLU A 21 15.74 -22.35 1.87
C GLU A 21 14.45 -22.30 1.03
N THR A 22 13.32 -22.60 1.65
CA THR A 22 12.02 -22.59 0.98
C THR A 22 11.57 -21.18 0.65
N THR A 23 10.65 -21.02 -0.30
CA THR A 23 10.07 -19.72 -0.66
C THR A 23 9.44 -19.03 0.55
N GLY A 24 8.75 -19.79 1.43
CA GLY A 24 8.16 -19.23 2.65
C GLY A 24 9.20 -18.70 3.63
N GLU A 25 10.32 -19.43 3.81
CA GLU A 25 11.44 -18.97 4.68
C GLU A 25 12.10 -17.72 4.15
N LYS A 26 12.30 -17.60 2.82
CA LYS A 26 12.83 -16.37 2.20
C LYS A 26 11.92 -15.16 2.45
N ILE A 27 10.60 -15.35 2.31
CA ILE A 27 9.60 -14.32 2.58
C ILE A 27 9.59 -13.96 4.06
N ASP A 28 9.63 -14.94 4.97
CA ASP A 28 9.70 -14.70 6.43
C ASP A 28 10.94 -13.88 6.80
N LYS A 29 12.09 -14.22 6.22
CA LYS A 29 13.36 -13.52 6.43
C LYS A 29 13.28 -12.06 5.93
N LEU A 30 12.70 -11.86 4.75
CA LEU A 30 12.48 -10.52 4.19
C LEU A 30 11.63 -9.66 5.14
N ILE A 31 10.46 -10.15 5.56
CA ILE A 31 9.54 -9.40 6.42
C ILE A 31 10.13 -9.16 7.80
N LYS A 32 10.89 -10.11 8.36
CA LYS A 32 11.66 -9.91 9.60
C LYS A 32 12.65 -8.75 9.47
N GLY A 33 13.40 -8.69 8.36
CA GLY A 33 14.31 -7.58 8.09
C GLY A 33 13.59 -6.22 8.12
N TYR A 34 12.42 -6.13 7.46
CA TYR A 34 11.59 -4.91 7.54
C TYR A 34 11.06 -4.62 8.95
N THR A 35 10.81 -5.65 9.76
CA THR A 35 10.41 -5.47 11.16
C THR A 35 11.57 -4.97 12.02
N GLU A 36 12.75 -5.51 11.84
CA GLU A 36 13.98 -5.14 12.57
C GLU A 36 14.42 -3.70 12.23
N THR A 37 14.11 -3.24 11.02
CA THR A 37 14.35 -1.84 10.60
C THR A 37 13.21 -0.88 10.98
N GLY A 38 12.16 -1.37 11.67
CA GLY A 38 11.02 -0.54 12.08
C GLY A 38 10.06 -0.17 10.94
N LYS A 39 10.23 -0.76 9.75
CA LYS A 39 9.41 -0.47 8.56
C LYS A 39 8.14 -1.33 8.47
N PHE A 40 8.07 -2.44 9.22
CA PHE A 40 6.89 -3.29 9.33
C PHE A 40 6.62 -3.68 10.78
N ASN A 41 5.36 -3.60 11.22
CA ASN A 41 4.90 -4.06 12.52
C ASN A 41 3.43 -4.47 12.41
N GLY A 42 3.16 -5.74 12.17
CA GLY A 42 1.80 -6.17 11.84
C GLY A 42 1.67 -7.63 11.45
N SER A 43 0.75 -7.97 10.57
CA SER A 43 0.49 -9.33 10.11
C SER A 43 0.57 -9.44 8.59
N ALA A 44 1.11 -10.56 8.12
CA ALA A 44 1.29 -10.85 6.71
C ALA A 44 0.71 -12.21 6.33
N LEU A 45 0.11 -12.31 5.14
CA LEU A 45 -0.24 -13.56 4.50
C LEU A 45 0.18 -13.53 3.04
N VAL A 46 0.89 -14.57 2.62
CA VAL A 46 1.30 -14.79 1.24
C VAL A 46 0.84 -16.17 0.81
N ALA A 47 0.12 -16.22 -0.31
CA ALA A 47 -0.34 -17.47 -0.90
C ALA A 47 -0.06 -17.52 -2.39
N SER A 48 0.19 -18.71 -2.91
CA SER A 48 0.38 -18.97 -4.33
C SER A 48 -0.26 -20.33 -4.68
N ARG A 49 -1.04 -20.36 -5.78
CA ARG A 49 -1.70 -21.58 -6.29
C ARG A 49 -2.44 -22.33 -5.19
N ASP A 50 -3.27 -21.61 -4.42
CA ASP A 50 -4.06 -22.12 -3.29
C ASP A 50 -3.27 -22.61 -2.07
N LYS A 51 -1.94 -22.51 -2.07
CA LYS A 51 -1.08 -22.86 -0.94
C LYS A 51 -0.69 -21.59 -0.18
N ILE A 52 -0.95 -21.56 1.12
CA ILE A 52 -0.40 -20.53 2.00
C ILE A 52 1.10 -20.82 2.19
N LEU A 53 1.95 -19.88 1.81
CA LEU A 53 3.40 -19.94 1.95
C LEU A 53 3.86 -19.29 3.26
N LEU A 54 3.12 -18.27 3.71
CA LEU A 54 3.35 -17.56 4.95
C LEU A 54 2.01 -17.03 5.50
N GLU A 55 1.78 -17.20 6.80
CA GLU A 55 0.70 -16.55 7.56
C GLU A 55 1.22 -16.29 8.97
N LYS A 56 1.58 -15.04 9.29
CA LYS A 56 2.32 -14.73 10.52
C LYS A 56 2.17 -13.28 10.97
N GLY A 57 2.27 -13.06 12.28
CA GLY A 57 2.43 -11.75 12.91
C GLY A 57 3.90 -11.40 13.16
N TYR A 58 4.20 -10.11 13.17
CA TYR A 58 5.51 -9.51 13.37
C TYR A 58 5.42 -8.30 14.28
N GLY A 59 6.36 -8.18 15.21
CA GLY A 59 6.38 -7.09 16.17
C GLY A 59 5.21 -7.13 17.14
N TYR A 60 4.79 -5.96 17.62
CA TYR A 60 3.82 -5.84 18.72
C TYR A 60 2.48 -5.29 18.23
N LYS A 61 1.39 -5.97 18.61
CA LYS A 61 0.04 -5.46 18.44
C LYS A 61 -0.25 -4.29 19.40
N ASN A 62 0.38 -4.32 20.57
CA ASN A 62 0.35 -3.25 21.53
C ASN A 62 1.72 -3.16 22.25
N PHE A 63 2.40 -2.01 22.11
CA PHE A 63 3.70 -1.78 22.75
C PHE A 63 3.61 -1.50 24.25
N ARG A 64 2.46 -1.04 24.75
CA ARG A 64 2.31 -0.69 26.17
C ARG A 64 2.37 -1.93 27.06
N ASP A 65 1.74 -3.02 26.62
CA ASP A 65 1.70 -4.30 27.33
C ASP A 65 2.57 -5.40 26.71
N SER A 66 3.34 -5.05 25.66
CA SER A 66 4.23 -5.96 24.92
C SER A 66 3.53 -7.18 24.31
N THR A 67 2.23 -7.09 23.99
CA THR A 67 1.53 -8.15 23.27
C THR A 67 1.95 -8.20 21.81
N LEU A 68 2.28 -9.42 21.33
CA LEU A 68 2.75 -9.62 19.95
C LEU A 68 1.60 -9.64 18.95
N ASN A 69 1.88 -9.22 17.72
CA ASN A 69 1.03 -9.51 16.57
C ASN A 69 1.03 -11.01 16.25
N ASP A 70 -0.11 -11.51 15.82
CA ASP A 70 -0.27 -12.85 15.25
C ASP A 70 -1.16 -12.79 13.99
N SER A 71 -1.37 -13.93 13.32
CA SER A 71 -2.22 -14.00 12.10
C SER A 71 -3.69 -13.67 12.38
N SER A 72 -4.13 -13.71 13.64
CA SER A 72 -5.50 -13.40 14.05
C SER A 72 -5.68 -11.95 14.50
N THR A 73 -4.61 -11.16 14.53
CA THR A 73 -4.67 -9.75 14.91
C THR A 73 -5.55 -8.95 13.94
N VAL A 74 -6.39 -8.09 14.49
CA VAL A 74 -7.40 -7.30 13.76
C VAL A 74 -6.87 -5.87 13.55
N PHE A 75 -6.92 -5.42 12.29
CA PHE A 75 -6.45 -4.09 11.87
C PHE A 75 -7.53 -3.34 11.11
N GLN A 76 -7.51 -2.01 11.16
CA GLN A 76 -8.22 -1.21 10.16
C GLN A 76 -7.52 -1.38 8.81
N ILE A 77 -8.31 -1.66 7.76
CA ILE A 77 -7.75 -1.87 6.40
C ILE A 77 -7.85 -0.60 5.53
N ALA A 78 -8.37 0.48 6.08
CA ALA A 78 -8.48 1.77 5.42
C ALA A 78 -9.01 1.65 3.97
N SER A 79 -8.36 2.27 2.99
CA SER A 79 -8.85 2.32 1.60
C SER A 79 -8.97 0.97 0.89
N VAL A 80 -8.44 -0.14 1.42
CA VAL A 80 -8.77 -1.48 0.93
C VAL A 80 -10.28 -1.76 1.04
N THR A 81 -11.00 -1.05 1.92
CA THR A 81 -12.48 -1.02 1.99
C THR A 81 -13.13 -0.77 0.62
N LYS A 82 -12.50 0.05 -0.24
CA LYS A 82 -13.05 0.42 -1.54
C LYS A 82 -13.32 -0.78 -2.46
N GLN A 83 -12.53 -1.84 -2.32
CA GLN A 83 -12.75 -3.10 -3.05
C GLN A 83 -14.10 -3.73 -2.69
N PHE A 84 -14.48 -3.66 -1.42
CA PHE A 84 -15.77 -4.18 -0.92
C PHE A 84 -16.92 -3.31 -1.39
N THR A 85 -16.80 -2.00 -1.26
CA THR A 85 -17.80 -1.04 -1.73
C THR A 85 -18.09 -1.19 -3.22
N SER A 86 -17.05 -1.23 -4.05
CA SER A 86 -17.20 -1.41 -5.51
C SER A 86 -17.83 -2.76 -5.86
N THR A 87 -17.46 -3.82 -5.13
CA THR A 87 -18.03 -5.15 -5.34
C THR A 87 -19.52 -5.20 -4.97
N VAL A 88 -19.96 -4.51 -3.91
CA VAL A 88 -21.40 -4.39 -3.59
C VAL A 88 -22.13 -3.61 -4.68
N ILE A 89 -21.56 -2.52 -5.20
CA ILE A 89 -22.13 -1.80 -6.37
C ILE A 89 -22.31 -2.75 -7.55
N LEU A 90 -21.27 -3.51 -7.91
CA LEU A 90 -21.35 -4.47 -9.03
C LEU A 90 -22.37 -5.57 -8.77
N LYS A 91 -22.49 -6.03 -7.52
CA LYS A 91 -23.54 -6.98 -7.12
C LYS A 91 -24.94 -6.42 -7.32
N LEU A 92 -25.15 -5.15 -6.97
CA LEU A 92 -26.44 -4.47 -7.19
C LEU A 92 -26.72 -4.25 -8.69
N VAL A 93 -25.68 -4.06 -9.51
CA VAL A 93 -25.82 -4.06 -10.99
C VAL A 93 -26.29 -5.43 -11.49
N GLU A 94 -25.66 -6.52 -11.04
CA GLU A 94 -26.07 -7.89 -11.41
C GLU A 94 -27.51 -8.21 -10.99
N LEU A 95 -27.96 -7.61 -9.89
CA LEU A 95 -29.34 -7.75 -9.39
C LEU A 95 -30.33 -6.75 -10.02
N ASN A 96 -29.89 -5.97 -11.02
CA ASN A 96 -30.69 -4.94 -11.70
C ASN A 96 -31.28 -3.87 -10.73
N LYS A 97 -30.61 -3.61 -9.59
CA LYS A 97 -31.05 -2.59 -8.61
C LYS A 97 -30.48 -1.20 -8.92
N LEU A 98 -29.39 -1.12 -9.68
CA LEU A 98 -28.81 0.11 -10.21
C LEU A 98 -28.04 -0.18 -11.51
N ALA A 99 -27.73 0.87 -12.27
CA ALA A 99 -26.87 0.80 -13.44
C ALA A 99 -25.61 1.68 -13.25
N LEU A 100 -24.47 1.29 -13.81
CA LEU A 100 -23.24 2.09 -13.75
C LEU A 100 -23.40 3.46 -14.46
N THR A 101 -24.33 3.56 -15.38
CA THR A 101 -24.70 4.78 -16.09
C THR A 101 -25.69 5.65 -15.34
N ASP A 102 -26.30 5.14 -14.24
CA ASP A 102 -27.17 5.95 -13.39
C ASP A 102 -26.45 7.23 -12.96
N LYS A 103 -27.20 8.34 -12.99
CA LYS A 103 -26.66 9.65 -12.63
C LYS A 103 -26.76 9.92 -11.14
N LEU A 104 -25.82 10.66 -10.59
CA LEU A 104 -25.85 11.07 -9.19
C LEU A 104 -27.14 11.80 -8.85
N SER A 105 -27.69 12.59 -9.78
CA SER A 105 -28.99 13.28 -9.64
C SER A 105 -30.17 12.33 -9.41
N LYS A 106 -30.11 11.05 -9.80
CA LYS A 106 -31.14 10.03 -9.45
C LYS A 106 -31.25 9.84 -7.94
N TYR A 107 -30.15 9.97 -7.22
CA TYR A 107 -30.07 9.74 -5.76
C TYR A 107 -30.05 11.06 -4.98
N TYR A 108 -29.57 12.13 -5.62
CA TYR A 108 -29.43 13.48 -5.07
C TYR A 108 -29.83 14.51 -6.12
N PRO A 109 -31.13 14.77 -6.32
CA PRO A 109 -31.64 15.64 -7.41
C PRO A 109 -31.01 17.02 -7.44
N ASP A 110 -30.73 17.59 -6.24
CA ASP A 110 -30.16 18.95 -6.13
C ASP A 110 -28.64 18.97 -6.08
N PHE A 111 -27.93 17.86 -6.38
CA PHE A 111 -26.48 17.86 -6.37
C PHE A 111 -25.95 18.63 -7.60
N PRO A 112 -25.05 19.64 -7.42
CA PRO A 112 -24.53 20.41 -8.54
C PRO A 112 -23.88 19.52 -9.60
N LYS A 113 -24.32 19.65 -10.86
CA LYS A 113 -23.87 18.81 -11.97
C LYS A 113 -24.11 17.30 -11.78
N GLY A 114 -25.03 16.91 -10.87
CA GLY A 114 -25.36 15.51 -10.61
C GLY A 114 -25.83 14.73 -11.86
N GLU A 115 -26.46 15.43 -12.81
CA GLU A 115 -26.89 14.87 -14.12
C GLU A 115 -25.72 14.47 -15.05
N SER A 116 -24.52 15.03 -14.79
CA SER A 116 -23.31 14.71 -15.55
C SER A 116 -22.45 13.63 -14.89
N ILE A 117 -22.64 13.38 -13.59
CA ILE A 117 -21.83 12.44 -12.81
C ILE A 117 -22.52 11.06 -12.80
N SER A 118 -21.86 10.03 -13.30
CA SER A 118 -22.36 8.64 -13.27
C SER A 118 -21.81 7.87 -12.04
N ILE A 119 -22.44 6.74 -11.70
CA ILE A 119 -21.91 5.78 -10.71
C ILE A 119 -20.50 5.33 -11.11
N GLU A 120 -20.27 5.10 -12.41
CA GLU A 120 -18.93 4.75 -12.91
C GLU A 120 -17.90 5.85 -12.65
N ASN A 121 -18.27 7.12 -12.79
CA ASN A 121 -17.35 8.23 -12.45
C ASN A 121 -16.98 8.24 -10.97
N LEU A 122 -17.89 7.87 -10.05
CA LEU A 122 -17.59 7.74 -8.63
C LEU A 122 -16.63 6.56 -8.37
N LEU A 123 -16.88 5.38 -8.97
CA LEU A 123 -16.06 4.18 -8.83
C LEU A 123 -14.61 4.40 -9.31
N THR A 124 -14.43 5.20 -10.35
CA THR A 124 -13.15 5.40 -11.05
C THR A 124 -12.42 6.69 -10.67
N HIS A 125 -12.94 7.47 -9.73
CA HIS A 125 -12.38 8.76 -9.34
C HIS A 125 -12.30 9.79 -10.49
N THR A 126 -13.24 9.69 -11.45
CA THR A 126 -13.35 10.61 -12.58
C THR A 126 -14.55 11.57 -12.47
N SER A 127 -15.15 11.68 -11.30
CA SER A 127 -16.32 12.54 -11.05
C SER A 127 -16.01 14.04 -10.97
N GLY A 128 -14.78 14.41 -10.60
CA GLY A 128 -14.39 15.77 -10.26
C GLY A 128 -14.87 16.24 -8.87
N ILE A 129 -15.55 15.39 -8.09
CA ILE A 129 -16.04 15.76 -6.76
C ILE A 129 -14.85 15.96 -5.81
N PHE A 130 -14.85 17.13 -5.15
CA PHE A 130 -13.86 17.50 -4.14
C PHE A 130 -13.71 16.43 -3.07
N ASP A 131 -12.48 16.09 -2.72
CA ASP A 131 -12.23 15.16 -1.61
C ASP A 131 -12.36 15.89 -0.27
N TRP A 132 -13.36 15.51 0.54
CA TRP A 132 -13.60 16.10 1.84
C TRP A 132 -12.40 15.99 2.78
N THR A 133 -11.55 14.98 2.63
CA THR A 133 -10.36 14.80 3.46
C THR A 133 -9.29 15.90 3.26
N ASN A 134 -9.36 16.64 2.16
CA ASN A 134 -8.52 17.81 1.93
C ASN A 134 -8.99 19.07 2.72
N SER A 135 -10.09 18.96 3.47
CA SER A 135 -10.59 20.07 4.28
C SER A 135 -10.17 19.88 5.74
N ILE A 136 -9.36 20.82 6.25
CA ILE A 136 -8.81 20.75 7.62
C ILE A 136 -9.91 20.82 8.69
N ASN A 137 -11.04 21.50 8.39
CA ASN A 137 -12.07 21.82 9.38
C ASN A 137 -13.40 21.10 9.15
N PHE A 138 -13.41 20.05 8.32
CA PHE A 138 -14.63 19.32 8.03
C PHE A 138 -14.45 17.81 8.24
N PHE A 139 -15.33 17.24 9.05
CA PHE A 139 -15.49 15.79 9.20
C PHE A 139 -16.97 15.46 9.03
N PRO A 140 -17.35 14.54 8.12
CA PRO A 140 -18.74 14.15 7.93
C PRO A 140 -19.28 13.46 9.20
N LYS A 141 -20.46 13.93 9.65
CA LYS A 141 -21.17 13.35 10.80
C LYS A 141 -22.28 12.38 10.36
N ASN A 142 -22.74 12.50 9.14
CA ASN A 142 -23.78 11.70 8.51
C ASN A 142 -23.88 12.07 7.02
N GLU A 143 -24.79 11.38 6.30
CA GLU A 143 -25.05 11.65 4.88
C GLU A 143 -25.37 13.12 4.61
N GLN A 144 -26.28 13.71 5.39
CA GLN A 144 -26.73 15.09 5.18
C GLN A 144 -25.57 16.10 5.32
N SER A 145 -24.71 15.93 6.32
CA SER A 145 -23.55 16.80 6.53
C SER A 145 -22.54 16.69 5.39
N LEU A 146 -22.27 15.46 4.89
CA LEU A 146 -21.38 15.26 3.75
C LEU A 146 -21.96 15.91 2.48
N ILE A 147 -23.21 15.61 2.15
CA ILE A 147 -23.88 16.15 0.96
C ILE A 147 -23.93 17.67 1.02
N GLY A 148 -24.32 18.22 2.17
CA GLY A 148 -24.36 19.69 2.38
C GLY A 148 -22.99 20.33 2.13
N PHE A 149 -21.92 19.74 2.66
CA PHE A 149 -20.56 20.21 2.45
C PHE A 149 -20.15 20.13 0.97
N LEU A 150 -20.36 18.99 0.32
CA LEU A 150 -19.95 18.77 -1.07
C LEU A 150 -20.69 19.72 -2.03
N LYS A 151 -21.96 20.04 -1.77
CA LYS A 151 -22.73 21.00 -2.57
C LYS A 151 -22.14 22.41 -2.53
N THR A 152 -21.36 22.77 -1.53
CA THR A 152 -20.67 24.07 -1.45
C THR A 152 -19.37 24.12 -2.24
N LYS A 153 -18.90 22.99 -2.79
CA LYS A 153 -17.61 22.91 -3.50
C LYS A 153 -17.83 22.86 -5.01
N ALA A 154 -16.96 23.57 -5.73
CA ALA A 154 -16.86 23.39 -7.17
C ALA A 154 -16.29 21.99 -7.48
N LEU A 155 -16.62 21.46 -8.64
CA LEU A 155 -15.93 20.28 -9.15
C LEU A 155 -14.48 20.64 -9.51
N ASP A 156 -13.53 19.78 -9.21
CA ASP A 156 -12.12 19.96 -9.57
C ASP A 156 -11.91 19.94 -11.11
N PHE A 157 -12.77 19.21 -11.82
CA PHE A 157 -12.80 19.09 -13.27
C PHE A 157 -14.18 18.56 -13.74
N PHE A 158 -14.45 18.66 -15.03
CA PHE A 158 -15.70 18.13 -15.59
C PHE A 158 -15.72 16.59 -15.57
N PRO A 159 -16.84 15.95 -15.17
CA PRO A 159 -16.92 14.49 -15.04
C PRO A 159 -16.42 13.74 -16.28
N GLY A 160 -15.56 12.74 -16.08
CA GLY A 160 -14.96 11.93 -17.11
C GLY A 160 -13.73 12.52 -17.81
N THR A 161 -13.42 13.80 -17.63
CA THR A 161 -12.31 14.47 -18.37
C THR A 161 -10.93 14.25 -17.73
N SER A 162 -10.87 14.12 -16.40
CA SER A 162 -9.64 13.93 -15.65
C SER A 162 -9.81 12.89 -14.55
N TRP A 163 -8.78 12.68 -13.77
CA TRP A 163 -8.74 11.77 -12.64
C TRP A 163 -8.16 12.46 -11.40
N ARG A 164 -8.83 12.27 -10.27
CA ARG A 164 -8.31 12.63 -8.95
C ARG A 164 -8.95 11.75 -7.89
N TYR A 165 -8.11 11.06 -7.12
CA TYR A 165 -8.58 10.26 -6.00
C TYR A 165 -9.42 11.11 -5.03
N SER A 166 -10.60 10.60 -4.66
CA SER A 166 -11.52 11.31 -3.76
C SER A 166 -12.29 10.30 -2.89
N ASN A 167 -12.09 10.40 -1.58
CA ASN A 167 -12.84 9.61 -0.61
C ASN A 167 -14.33 9.94 -0.62
N SER A 168 -14.68 11.18 -0.98
CA SER A 168 -16.07 11.62 -1.17
C SER A 168 -16.83 10.72 -2.13
N ASN A 169 -16.19 10.26 -3.21
CA ASN A 169 -16.83 9.37 -4.18
C ASN A 169 -17.29 8.07 -3.53
N TYR A 170 -16.44 7.43 -2.73
CA TYR A 170 -16.76 6.16 -2.09
C TYR A 170 -17.72 6.33 -0.91
N SER A 171 -17.66 7.45 -0.19
CA SER A 171 -18.69 7.79 0.80
C SER A 171 -20.06 7.93 0.13
N LEU A 172 -20.15 8.59 -1.03
CA LEU A 172 -21.40 8.67 -1.82
C LEU A 172 -21.86 7.30 -2.29
N LEU A 173 -20.94 6.45 -2.79
CA LEU A 173 -21.27 5.07 -3.18
C LEU A 173 -21.86 4.27 -2.02
N GLY A 174 -21.35 4.44 -0.80
CA GLY A 174 -21.93 3.81 0.40
C GLY A 174 -23.37 4.21 0.65
N TYR A 175 -23.69 5.49 0.55
CA TYR A 175 -25.08 5.96 0.69
C TYR A 175 -25.97 5.53 -0.49
N ILE A 176 -25.40 5.47 -1.71
CA ILE A 176 -26.14 4.94 -2.88
C ILE A 176 -26.45 3.45 -2.70
N ILE A 177 -25.50 2.67 -2.12
CA ILE A 177 -25.77 1.27 -1.75
C ILE A 177 -26.99 1.18 -0.81
N GLN A 178 -27.06 2.05 0.21
CA GLN A 178 -28.20 2.06 1.14
C GLN A 178 -29.53 2.34 0.41
N LYS A 179 -29.55 3.37 -0.46
CA LYS A 179 -30.74 3.74 -1.23
C LYS A 179 -31.17 2.66 -2.21
N ALA A 180 -30.23 2.05 -2.93
CA ALA A 180 -30.52 1.06 -3.97
C ALA A 180 -30.85 -0.33 -3.39
N SER A 181 -30.27 -0.70 -2.25
CA SER A 181 -30.50 -2.01 -1.63
C SER A 181 -31.62 -2.03 -0.62
N GLY A 182 -31.93 -0.87 0.00
CA GLY A 182 -32.83 -0.78 1.16
C GLY A 182 -32.19 -1.28 2.48
N MET A 183 -30.87 -1.48 2.48
CA MET A 183 -30.12 -1.96 3.65
C MET A 183 -29.10 -0.91 4.09
N SER A 184 -28.66 -0.92 5.36
CA SER A 184 -27.48 -0.18 5.75
C SER A 184 -26.25 -0.68 4.97
N TYR A 185 -25.23 0.17 4.79
CA TYR A 185 -24.00 -0.20 4.10
C TYR A 185 -23.35 -1.44 4.73
N GLU A 186 -23.20 -1.44 6.06
CA GLU A 186 -22.71 -2.60 6.81
C GLU A 186 -23.51 -3.87 6.51
N LYS A 187 -24.86 -3.79 6.58
CA LYS A 187 -25.72 -4.95 6.31
C LYS A 187 -25.52 -5.46 4.88
N ALA A 188 -25.39 -4.57 3.89
CA ALA A 188 -25.17 -4.96 2.50
C ALA A 188 -23.81 -5.67 2.32
N VAL A 189 -22.73 -5.14 2.90
CA VAL A 189 -21.41 -5.79 2.84
C VAL A 189 -21.42 -7.14 3.56
N ARG A 190 -22.06 -7.23 4.73
CA ARG A 190 -22.18 -8.51 5.44
C ARG A 190 -22.97 -9.54 4.64
N GLU A 191 -24.11 -9.15 4.09
CA GLU A 191 -25.01 -10.06 3.36
C GLU A 191 -24.38 -10.53 2.05
N TYR A 192 -23.78 -9.61 1.28
CA TYR A 192 -23.26 -9.96 -0.04
C TYR A 192 -21.83 -10.48 -0.02
N ILE A 193 -21.03 -10.19 1.02
CA ILE A 193 -19.62 -10.54 1.02
C ILE A 193 -19.22 -11.34 2.28
N PHE A 194 -19.35 -10.77 3.48
CA PHE A 194 -18.76 -11.38 4.68
C PHE A 194 -19.41 -12.72 5.02
N ASN A 195 -20.74 -12.81 5.02
CA ASN A 195 -21.45 -14.04 5.36
C ASN A 195 -21.18 -15.16 4.33
N PRO A 196 -21.32 -14.94 2.99
CA PRO A 196 -21.01 -15.95 1.99
C PRO A 196 -19.57 -16.46 2.04
N LEU A 197 -18.61 -15.61 2.42
CA LEU A 197 -17.19 -15.96 2.52
C LEU A 197 -16.76 -16.38 3.93
N LYS A 198 -17.67 -16.32 4.91
CA LYS A 198 -17.36 -16.62 6.32
C LYS A 198 -16.22 -15.75 6.87
N MET A 199 -16.24 -14.45 6.56
CA MET A 199 -15.29 -13.46 7.05
C MET A 199 -15.72 -12.97 8.45
N THR A 200 -15.58 -13.84 9.45
CA THR A 200 -16.12 -13.64 10.79
C THR A 200 -15.32 -12.70 11.68
N HIS A 201 -14.09 -12.35 11.27
CA HIS A 201 -13.22 -11.42 11.96
C HIS A 201 -13.10 -10.07 11.22
N SER A 202 -14.01 -9.83 10.27
CA SER A 202 -14.13 -8.57 9.55
C SER A 202 -15.40 -7.83 9.97
N GLY A 203 -15.32 -6.52 10.03
CA GLY A 203 -16.47 -5.72 10.48
C GLY A 203 -16.22 -4.23 10.36
N PHE A 204 -17.05 -3.50 11.11
CA PHE A 204 -17.17 -2.06 11.12
C PHE A 204 -17.05 -1.56 12.57
N ASP A 205 -16.94 -0.25 12.75
CA ASP A 205 -16.83 0.36 14.07
C ASP A 205 -15.64 -0.18 14.90
N PHE A 206 -14.45 -0.11 14.31
CA PHE A 206 -13.21 -0.51 14.99
C PHE A 206 -13.01 0.21 16.33
N LYS A 207 -13.51 1.45 16.47
CA LYS A 207 -13.39 2.23 17.70
C LYS A 207 -13.98 1.50 18.91
N ASN A 208 -15.19 0.97 18.76
CA ASN A 208 -15.92 0.29 19.82
C ASN A 208 -15.72 -1.23 19.83
N LEU A 209 -14.89 -1.76 18.93
CA LEU A 209 -14.56 -3.19 18.92
C LEU A 209 -13.89 -3.58 20.24
N SER A 210 -14.58 -4.44 21.01
CA SER A 210 -14.05 -5.07 22.23
C SER A 210 -13.50 -6.46 21.84
N ASP A 211 -12.23 -6.52 21.44
CA ASP A 211 -11.57 -7.76 21.06
C ASP A 211 -10.10 -7.70 21.52
N ASN A 212 -9.64 -8.75 22.20
CA ASN A 212 -8.25 -8.88 22.63
C ASN A 212 -7.26 -9.03 21.48
N LYS A 213 -7.76 -9.28 20.26
CA LYS A 213 -7.00 -9.35 19.01
C LYS A 213 -6.84 -8.00 18.31
N LYS A 214 -7.56 -6.98 18.76
CA LYS A 214 -7.51 -5.62 18.22
C LYS A 214 -6.11 -5.02 18.38
N ALA A 215 -5.50 -4.57 17.28
CA ALA A 215 -4.23 -3.87 17.33
C ALA A 215 -4.41 -2.42 17.80
N THR A 216 -3.43 -1.90 18.53
CA THR A 216 -3.26 -0.46 18.76
C THR A 216 -2.50 0.12 17.58
N GLY A 217 -3.05 1.15 16.93
CA GLY A 217 -2.40 1.84 15.82
C GLY A 217 -1.47 2.96 16.31
N TYR A 218 -0.38 3.21 15.59
CA TYR A 218 0.63 4.21 15.94
C TYR A 218 0.85 5.20 14.79
N SER A 219 0.64 6.49 15.06
CA SER A 219 0.89 7.59 14.12
C SER A 219 2.36 8.00 14.07
N THR A 220 3.07 7.84 15.19
CA THR A 220 4.54 7.97 15.25
C THR A 220 5.12 6.65 15.73
N PHE A 221 6.12 6.16 15.01
CA PHE A 221 6.74 4.88 15.31
C PHE A 221 8.25 4.94 15.08
N SER A 222 8.98 5.17 16.15
CA SER A 222 10.45 5.16 16.15
C SER A 222 10.98 4.45 17.40
N ASP A 223 12.27 4.20 17.44
CA ASP A 223 12.90 3.59 18.61
C ASP A 223 12.70 4.44 19.89
N SER A 224 12.68 5.77 19.74
CA SER A 224 12.57 6.72 20.85
C SER A 224 11.15 7.18 21.16
N SER A 225 10.18 7.02 20.26
CA SER A 225 8.82 7.53 20.43
C SER A 225 7.78 6.68 19.70
N LYS A 226 6.69 6.39 20.41
CA LYS A 226 5.51 5.72 19.87
C LYS A 226 4.26 6.47 20.32
N THR A 227 3.58 7.13 19.37
CA THR A 227 2.33 7.85 19.62
C THR A 227 1.17 7.09 19.02
N GLU A 228 0.16 6.79 19.84
CA GLU A 228 -1.05 6.12 19.34
C GLU A 228 -1.76 7.00 18.32
N GLY A 229 -2.22 6.39 17.24
CA GLY A 229 -3.03 7.04 16.22
C GLY A 229 -4.44 7.35 16.70
N ILE A 230 -5.07 8.32 16.08
CA ILE A 230 -6.46 8.67 16.36
C ILE A 230 -7.37 7.62 15.73
N VAL A 231 -8.16 6.93 16.55
CA VAL A 231 -9.21 6.05 16.03
C VAL A 231 -10.46 6.89 15.77
N TYR A 232 -10.73 7.15 14.49
CA TYR A 232 -11.92 7.89 14.06
C TYR A 232 -13.20 7.10 14.30
N ASP A 233 -14.29 7.83 14.46
CA ASP A 233 -15.63 7.25 14.37
C ASP A 233 -15.87 6.72 12.96
N SER A 234 -16.55 5.57 12.83
CA SER A 234 -16.80 4.88 11.56
C SER A 234 -17.49 5.75 10.50
N VAL A 235 -18.23 6.76 10.92
CA VAL A 235 -18.93 7.69 10.02
C VAL A 235 -17.96 8.48 9.12
N ALA A 236 -16.78 8.83 9.62
CA ALA A 236 -15.83 9.63 8.84
C ALA A 236 -15.19 8.83 7.69
N PRO A 237 -14.54 7.68 7.90
CA PRO A 237 -13.99 6.87 6.82
C PRO A 237 -15.09 6.14 6.02
N PHE A 238 -16.20 5.78 6.64
CA PHE A 238 -17.38 5.12 6.08
C PHE A 238 -17.01 4.13 4.94
N ALA A 239 -17.78 4.08 3.88
CA ALA A 239 -17.57 3.18 2.73
C ALA A 239 -16.26 3.43 1.95
N ALA A 240 -15.49 4.46 2.31
CA ALA A 240 -14.17 4.72 1.77
C ALA A 240 -13.03 4.06 2.57
N GLY A 241 -13.26 3.67 3.87
CA GLY A 241 -12.14 3.24 4.69
C GLY A 241 -12.43 2.62 6.07
N GLU A 242 -13.69 2.32 6.44
CA GLU A 242 -14.04 1.95 7.82
C GLU A 242 -13.84 0.47 8.18
N ILE A 243 -13.68 -0.43 7.19
CA ILE A 243 -13.60 -1.87 7.46
C ILE A 243 -12.34 -2.20 8.26
N TYR A 244 -12.52 -3.07 9.25
CA TYR A 244 -11.42 -3.79 9.89
C TYR A 244 -11.44 -5.27 9.48
N SER A 245 -10.26 -5.92 9.48
CA SER A 245 -10.13 -7.31 9.07
C SER A 245 -8.87 -7.97 9.63
N THR A 246 -8.69 -9.26 9.33
CA THR A 246 -7.49 -10.04 9.54
C THR A 246 -6.92 -10.51 8.20
N VAL A 247 -5.64 -10.89 8.17
CA VAL A 247 -5.03 -11.45 6.96
C VAL A 247 -5.73 -12.70 6.47
N GLY A 248 -6.23 -13.56 7.38
CA GLY A 248 -6.97 -14.77 7.06
C GLY A 248 -8.33 -14.48 6.42
N ASP A 249 -9.08 -13.48 6.90
CA ASP A 249 -10.36 -13.09 6.29
C ASP A 249 -10.14 -12.44 4.91
N LEU A 250 -9.09 -11.63 4.74
CA LEU A 250 -8.73 -11.08 3.43
C LEU A 250 -8.26 -12.17 2.44
N TYR A 251 -7.71 -13.27 2.92
CA TYR A 251 -7.46 -14.44 2.06
C TYR A 251 -8.77 -15.11 1.63
N LYS A 252 -9.78 -15.22 2.50
CA LYS A 252 -11.12 -15.68 2.09
C LYS A 252 -11.74 -14.75 1.05
N TRP A 253 -11.53 -13.43 1.18
CA TRP A 253 -11.91 -12.44 0.18
C TRP A 253 -11.25 -12.72 -1.18
N HIS A 254 -9.92 -12.91 -1.20
CA HIS A 254 -9.20 -13.31 -2.41
C HIS A 254 -9.79 -14.58 -3.04
N LYS A 255 -10.04 -15.63 -2.26
CA LYS A 255 -10.61 -16.90 -2.73
C LYS A 255 -12.02 -16.70 -3.30
N GLY A 256 -12.83 -15.87 -2.67
CA GLY A 256 -14.17 -15.53 -3.12
C GLY A 256 -14.20 -14.82 -4.47
N LEU A 257 -13.25 -13.91 -4.70
CA LEU A 257 -13.07 -13.24 -6.00
C LEU A 257 -12.52 -14.22 -7.05
N GLN A 258 -11.51 -15.02 -6.70
CA GLN A 258 -10.88 -15.97 -7.62
C GLN A 258 -11.87 -17.03 -8.14
N SER A 259 -12.82 -17.43 -7.31
CA SER A 259 -13.86 -18.41 -7.66
C SER A 259 -15.15 -17.78 -8.20
N TYR A 260 -15.19 -16.46 -8.40
CA TYR A 260 -16.39 -15.72 -8.87
C TYR A 260 -17.63 -15.96 -7.98
N LYS A 261 -17.42 -16.24 -6.69
CA LYS A 261 -18.52 -16.59 -5.78
C LYS A 261 -19.41 -15.41 -5.43
N ILE A 262 -18.88 -14.19 -5.47
CA ILE A 262 -19.58 -12.96 -5.06
C ILE A 262 -20.19 -12.24 -6.25
N ILE A 263 -19.38 -11.97 -7.25
CA ILE A 263 -19.76 -11.37 -8.54
C ILE A 263 -19.25 -12.25 -9.66
N ASN A 264 -19.90 -12.19 -10.81
CA ASN A 264 -19.52 -12.98 -11.98
C ASN A 264 -18.18 -12.50 -12.58
N LYS A 265 -17.62 -13.31 -13.48
CA LYS A 265 -16.35 -13.04 -14.13
C LYS A 265 -16.36 -11.71 -14.89
N ALA A 266 -17.44 -11.41 -15.60
CA ALA A 266 -17.54 -10.19 -16.42
C ALA A 266 -17.51 -8.93 -15.54
N SER A 267 -18.24 -8.94 -14.41
CA SER A 267 -18.23 -7.86 -13.44
C SER A 267 -16.84 -7.66 -12.82
N LEU A 268 -16.16 -8.76 -12.48
CA LEU A 268 -14.82 -8.68 -11.89
C LEU A 268 -13.78 -8.16 -12.89
N GLU A 269 -13.79 -8.65 -14.14
CA GLU A 269 -12.89 -8.15 -15.19
C GLU A 269 -13.14 -6.66 -15.48
N ARG A 270 -14.40 -6.21 -15.44
CA ARG A 270 -14.71 -4.79 -15.55
C ARG A 270 -14.09 -3.99 -14.41
N ALA A 271 -14.13 -4.50 -13.17
CA ALA A 271 -13.48 -3.85 -12.03
C ALA A 271 -11.96 -3.75 -12.20
N TYR A 272 -11.34 -4.69 -12.91
CA TYR A 272 -9.89 -4.75 -13.19
C TYR A 272 -9.50 -4.07 -14.51
N THR A 273 -10.44 -3.43 -15.19
CA THR A 273 -10.15 -2.64 -16.40
C THR A 273 -9.90 -1.19 -15.99
N PRO A 274 -8.67 -0.66 -16.14
CA PRO A 274 -8.39 0.71 -15.77
C PRO A 274 -9.09 1.70 -16.70
N VAL A 275 -9.66 2.75 -16.12
CA VAL A 275 -10.33 3.81 -16.88
C VAL A 275 -9.38 5.00 -17.09
N LYS A 276 -8.76 5.49 -16.01
CA LYS A 276 -7.73 6.53 -16.03
C LYS A 276 -6.73 6.28 -14.89
N SER A 277 -5.49 6.72 -15.07
CA SER A 277 -4.43 6.67 -14.03
C SER A 277 -4.31 5.30 -13.37
N HIS A 278 -4.35 4.23 -14.17
CA HIS A 278 -4.25 2.85 -13.69
C HIS A 278 -5.32 2.45 -12.66
N TYR A 279 -6.46 3.17 -12.57
CA TYR A 279 -7.50 2.91 -11.59
C TYR A 279 -8.75 2.30 -12.21
N GLY A 280 -9.16 1.15 -11.70
CA GLY A 280 -10.42 0.48 -12.01
C GLY A 280 -11.50 0.79 -10.95
N TYR A 281 -12.33 -0.19 -10.57
CA TYR A 281 -13.38 0.02 -9.57
C TYR A 281 -12.89 -0.43 -8.18
N GLY A 282 -12.22 0.47 -7.46
CA GLY A 282 -11.63 0.18 -6.15
C GLY A 282 -10.33 -0.62 -6.21
N TRP A 283 -9.68 -0.64 -7.37
CA TRP A 283 -8.43 -1.34 -7.62
C TRP A 283 -7.46 -0.48 -8.41
N ILE A 284 -6.20 -0.51 -8.01
CA ILE A 284 -5.06 -0.05 -8.81
C ILE A 284 -4.64 -1.23 -9.69
N ILE A 285 -4.48 -0.97 -10.98
CA ILE A 285 -4.13 -1.97 -11.98
C ILE A 285 -2.76 -1.61 -12.54
N ASP A 286 -1.80 -2.45 -12.27
CA ASP A 286 -0.42 -2.24 -12.69
C ASP A 286 0.16 -3.52 -13.31
N SER A 287 1.43 -3.48 -13.66
CA SER A 287 2.16 -4.63 -14.19
C SER A 287 3.53 -4.78 -13.53
N LEU A 288 3.90 -6.01 -13.19
CA LEU A 288 5.22 -6.38 -12.71
C LEU A 288 5.61 -7.73 -13.33
N PHE A 289 6.82 -7.85 -13.82
CA PHE A 289 7.32 -9.08 -14.48
C PHE A 289 6.37 -9.59 -15.58
N THR A 290 5.81 -8.68 -16.40
CA THR A 290 4.82 -8.97 -17.46
C THR A 290 3.48 -9.52 -16.95
N ARG A 291 3.20 -9.47 -15.66
CA ARG A 291 1.94 -9.90 -15.03
C ARG A 291 1.10 -8.71 -14.60
N ARG A 292 -0.21 -8.80 -14.81
CA ARG A 292 -1.17 -7.81 -14.30
C ARG A 292 -1.28 -7.95 -12.77
N ILE A 293 -1.01 -6.86 -12.06
CA ILE A 293 -1.25 -6.75 -10.62
C ILE A 293 -2.56 -6.00 -10.42
N THR A 294 -3.40 -6.50 -9.53
CA THR A 294 -4.56 -5.79 -9.01
C THR A 294 -4.36 -5.58 -7.51
N SER A 295 -4.30 -4.33 -7.08
CA SER A 295 -3.97 -3.99 -5.69
C SER A 295 -4.77 -2.80 -5.17
N HIS A 296 -4.73 -2.59 -3.88
CA HIS A 296 -5.04 -1.31 -3.26
C HIS A 296 -4.30 -1.21 -1.93
N SER A 297 -3.69 -0.06 -1.69
CA SER A 297 -3.14 0.28 -0.39
C SER A 297 -4.17 1.03 0.46
N GLY A 298 -3.92 1.09 1.75
CA GLY A 298 -4.77 1.84 2.68
C GLY A 298 -3.94 2.52 3.76
N ASN A 299 -4.27 3.77 4.03
CA ASN A 299 -3.71 4.55 5.12
C ASN A 299 -4.83 5.23 5.90
N ILE A 300 -4.78 5.10 7.20
CA ILE A 300 -5.61 5.81 8.17
C ILE A 300 -4.77 6.00 9.43
N SER A 301 -5.10 6.99 10.26
CA SER A 301 -4.29 7.25 11.45
C SER A 301 -3.99 6.00 12.27
N GLY A 302 -2.72 5.68 12.40
CA GLY A 302 -2.22 4.52 13.12
C GLY A 302 -2.14 3.21 12.32
N PHE A 303 -2.65 3.13 11.11
CA PHE A 303 -2.68 1.89 10.33
C PHE A 303 -2.34 2.11 8.87
N SER A 304 -1.60 1.15 8.31
CA SER A 304 -1.43 1.01 6.87
C SER A 304 -1.68 -0.43 6.44
N SER A 305 -2.11 -0.61 5.21
CA SER A 305 -2.42 -1.91 4.63
C SER A 305 -2.03 -1.95 3.15
N ASN A 306 -1.69 -3.12 2.66
CA ASN A 306 -1.59 -3.37 1.22
C ASN A 306 -2.15 -4.75 0.91
N LEU A 307 -3.03 -4.83 -0.08
CA LEU A 307 -3.55 -6.07 -0.62
C LEU A 307 -3.27 -6.09 -2.11
N ALA A 308 -2.53 -7.09 -2.57
CA ALA A 308 -2.13 -7.23 -3.96
C ALA A 308 -2.34 -8.66 -4.46
N ARG A 309 -2.73 -8.78 -5.73
CA ARG A 309 -3.05 -10.04 -6.39
C ARG A 309 -2.47 -10.10 -7.79
N ILE A 310 -1.96 -11.28 -8.16
CA ILE A 310 -1.70 -11.65 -9.55
C ILE A 310 -2.69 -12.79 -9.86
N THR A 311 -3.83 -12.42 -10.45
CA THR A 311 -4.98 -13.31 -10.60
C THR A 311 -4.71 -14.48 -11.55
N GLU A 312 -3.90 -14.26 -12.57
CA GLU A 312 -3.51 -15.25 -13.57
C GLU A 312 -2.71 -16.42 -12.96
N ASP A 313 -1.83 -16.11 -12.00
CA ASP A 313 -0.99 -17.10 -11.31
C ASP A 313 -1.55 -17.50 -9.94
N ASN A 314 -2.75 -17.01 -9.60
CA ASN A 314 -3.40 -17.22 -8.30
C ASN A 314 -2.46 -16.90 -7.12
N ILE A 315 -1.80 -15.72 -7.19
CA ILE A 315 -0.96 -15.20 -6.14
C ILE A 315 -1.72 -14.15 -5.34
N PHE A 316 -1.53 -14.18 -4.04
CA PHE A 316 -2.10 -13.23 -3.09
C PHE A 316 -1.08 -12.82 -2.04
N VAL A 317 -0.96 -11.53 -1.83
CA VAL A 317 -0.15 -10.91 -0.77
C VAL A 317 -1.01 -9.91 -0.03
N VAL A 318 -1.04 -10.01 1.29
CA VAL A 318 -1.63 -9.00 2.16
C VAL A 318 -0.71 -8.69 3.31
N LEU A 319 -0.51 -7.40 3.53
CA LEU A 319 0.26 -6.84 4.63
C LEU A 319 -0.65 -5.88 5.40
N LEU A 320 -0.84 -6.13 6.68
CA LEU A 320 -1.58 -5.28 7.60
C LEU A 320 -0.63 -4.78 8.67
N ASN A 321 -0.55 -3.48 8.86
CA ASN A 321 0.44 -2.84 9.69
C ASN A 321 -0.24 -1.86 10.66
N ASN A 322 0.12 -1.89 11.93
CA ASN A 322 -0.34 -0.93 12.92
C ASN A 322 0.64 0.25 13.13
N LYS A 323 1.25 0.65 12.03
CA LYS A 323 2.04 1.86 11.88
C LYS A 323 1.48 2.66 10.69
N GLU A 324 1.30 3.97 10.87
CA GLU A 324 0.87 4.87 9.81
C GLU A 324 2.00 5.14 8.80
N GLY A 325 1.64 5.36 7.52
CA GLY A 325 2.57 5.85 6.50
C GLY A 325 3.64 4.87 6.03
N SER A 326 3.45 3.58 6.19
CA SER A 326 4.45 2.58 5.75
C SER A 326 4.28 2.22 4.28
N GLY A 327 5.36 2.32 3.49
CA GLY A 327 5.44 1.90 2.08
C GLY A 327 5.39 0.38 1.90
N LEU A 328 4.23 -0.23 2.13
CA LEU A 328 4.04 -1.68 2.06
C LEU A 328 4.14 -2.22 0.63
N GLU A 329 4.06 -1.36 -0.38
CA GLU A 329 4.21 -1.70 -1.78
C GLU A 329 5.63 -2.22 -2.07
N ALA A 330 6.67 -1.60 -1.50
CA ALA A 330 8.05 -2.05 -1.65
C ALA A 330 8.24 -3.48 -1.10
N ILE A 331 7.66 -3.76 0.08
CA ILE A 331 7.67 -5.10 0.67
C ILE A 331 6.95 -6.10 -0.24
N THR A 332 5.77 -5.71 -0.76
CA THR A 332 4.96 -6.53 -1.67
C THR A 332 5.71 -6.83 -2.96
N ASN A 333 6.38 -5.86 -3.56
CA ASN A 333 7.18 -6.04 -4.78
C ASN A 333 8.37 -6.99 -4.56
N ASN A 334 9.06 -6.88 -3.42
CA ASN A 334 10.12 -7.82 -3.05
C ASN A 334 9.58 -9.25 -2.80
N ILE A 335 8.37 -9.39 -2.23
CA ILE A 335 7.70 -10.71 -2.12
C ILE A 335 7.40 -11.28 -3.52
N PHE A 336 6.88 -10.46 -4.44
CA PHE A 336 6.68 -10.92 -5.83
C PHE A 336 7.99 -11.29 -6.50
N ALA A 337 9.07 -10.55 -6.28
CA ALA A 337 10.40 -10.89 -6.82
C ALA A 337 10.86 -12.28 -6.32
N ILE A 338 10.69 -12.59 -5.03
CA ILE A 338 10.98 -13.91 -4.48
C ILE A 338 10.11 -15.00 -5.15
N LEU A 339 8.80 -14.74 -5.32
CA LEU A 339 7.87 -15.69 -5.93
C LEU A 339 8.20 -16.01 -7.40
N TYR A 340 8.76 -15.04 -8.11
CA TYR A 340 9.19 -15.18 -9.52
C TYR A 340 10.68 -15.45 -9.70
N ASN A 341 11.42 -15.75 -8.60
CA ASN A 341 12.87 -15.96 -8.62
C ASN A 341 13.65 -14.82 -9.26
N GLN A 342 13.19 -13.59 -9.05
CA GLN A 342 13.89 -12.38 -9.44
C GLN A 342 14.76 -11.86 -8.29
N SER A 343 15.69 -10.95 -8.59
CA SER A 343 16.48 -10.25 -7.58
C SER A 343 15.57 -9.38 -6.70
N TYR A 344 15.86 -9.33 -5.41
CA TYR A 344 15.17 -8.49 -4.43
C TYR A 344 16.17 -7.92 -3.43
N SER A 345 15.81 -6.82 -2.78
CA SER A 345 16.64 -6.16 -1.79
C SER A 345 16.18 -6.50 -0.38
N MET A 346 17.14 -6.80 0.49
CA MET A 346 16.88 -6.86 1.93
C MET A 346 16.91 -5.46 2.53
N PRO A 347 15.99 -5.13 3.46
CA PRO A 347 16.04 -3.84 4.14
C PRO A 347 17.33 -3.70 4.96
N VAL A 348 17.91 -2.52 4.91
CA VAL A 348 19.14 -2.20 5.64
C VAL A 348 18.80 -1.27 6.80
N LYS A 349 19.35 -1.56 7.99
CA LYS A 349 19.22 -0.63 9.12
C LYS A 349 20.11 0.57 8.83
N ARG A 350 19.48 1.74 8.74
CA ARG A 350 20.20 3.00 8.50
C ARG A 350 20.90 3.50 9.75
N HIS A 351 22.06 4.09 9.56
CA HIS A 351 22.87 4.70 10.63
C HIS A 351 23.16 6.17 10.30
N PRO A 352 22.17 7.07 10.54
CA PRO A 352 22.34 8.49 10.22
C PRO A 352 23.54 9.08 10.94
N ILE A 353 24.34 9.85 10.20
CA ILE A 353 25.41 10.67 10.76
C ILE A 353 25.10 12.16 10.57
N LYS A 354 25.63 12.99 11.43
CA LYS A 354 25.52 14.44 11.30
C LYS A 354 26.76 15.00 10.62
N LEU A 355 26.58 15.62 9.46
CA LEU A 355 27.64 16.34 8.75
C LEU A 355 27.54 17.84 9.02
N SER A 356 28.68 18.54 8.94
CA SER A 356 28.69 20.00 9.01
C SER A 356 28.11 20.61 7.75
N GLU A 357 27.53 21.82 7.87
CA GLU A 357 27.02 22.54 6.70
C GLU A 357 28.12 22.79 5.63
N GLU A 358 29.37 22.92 6.03
CA GLU A 358 30.49 23.08 5.13
C GLU A 358 30.68 21.84 4.23
N ILE A 359 30.49 20.63 4.79
CA ILE A 359 30.54 19.38 4.01
C ILE A 359 29.31 19.30 3.12
N LEU A 360 28.09 19.56 3.63
CA LEU A 360 26.86 19.48 2.86
C LEU A 360 26.85 20.43 1.65
N LYS A 361 27.44 21.63 1.79
CA LYS A 361 27.57 22.62 0.70
C LYS A 361 28.31 22.11 -0.53
N LYS A 362 29.21 21.11 -0.39
CA LYS A 362 29.95 20.52 -1.51
C LYS A 362 29.01 19.84 -2.53
N TYR A 363 27.86 19.32 -2.06
CA TYR A 363 26.92 18.52 -2.85
C TYR A 363 25.86 19.35 -3.54
N ILE A 364 25.68 20.62 -3.19
CA ILE A 364 24.72 21.53 -3.82
C ILE A 364 25.04 21.69 -5.29
N GLY A 365 24.02 21.61 -6.13
CA GLY A 365 24.15 21.81 -7.56
C GLY A 365 23.05 21.10 -8.35
N THR A 366 23.14 21.23 -9.66
CA THR A 366 22.26 20.54 -10.62
C THR A 366 23.02 19.41 -11.30
N TYR A 367 22.36 18.26 -11.43
CA TYR A 367 22.92 17.05 -11.98
C TYR A 367 22.05 16.55 -13.13
N ASP A 368 22.65 16.29 -14.30
CA ASP A 368 21.97 15.65 -15.44
C ASP A 368 22.08 14.13 -15.30
N VAL A 369 21.00 13.47 -14.89
CA VAL A 369 20.92 12.02 -14.67
C VAL A 369 20.32 11.34 -15.91
N LEU A 370 21.01 10.36 -16.46
CA LEU A 370 20.48 9.54 -17.56
C LEU A 370 19.57 8.45 -17.02
N SER A 371 18.29 8.52 -17.36
CA SER A 371 17.27 7.51 -17.07
C SER A 371 16.82 6.79 -18.35
N PRO A 372 16.07 5.67 -18.25
CA PRO A 372 15.46 5.00 -19.41
C PRO A 372 14.50 5.89 -20.23
N HIS A 373 13.99 6.97 -19.62
CA HIS A 373 13.07 7.92 -20.25
C HIS A 373 13.78 9.20 -20.76
N GLY A 374 15.11 9.21 -20.74
CA GLY A 374 15.94 10.35 -21.14
C GLY A 374 16.63 11.03 -19.97
N TYR A 375 17.20 12.21 -20.22
CA TYR A 375 17.87 12.98 -19.18
C TYR A 375 16.84 13.62 -18.25
N LEU A 376 17.06 13.43 -16.94
CA LEU A 376 16.32 14.07 -15.85
C LEU A 376 17.27 14.99 -15.09
N GLN A 377 16.81 16.20 -14.78
CA GLN A 377 17.57 17.09 -13.92
C GLN A 377 17.19 16.85 -12.46
N GLU A 378 18.21 16.57 -11.67
CA GLU A 378 18.14 16.47 -10.22
C GLU A 378 18.77 17.72 -9.59
N GLU A 379 18.02 18.42 -8.78
CA GLU A 379 18.51 19.62 -8.08
C GLU A 379 18.80 19.27 -6.62
N VAL A 380 20.03 19.51 -6.17
CA VAL A 380 20.43 19.39 -4.78
C VAL A 380 20.58 20.77 -4.17
N THR A 381 19.77 21.05 -3.15
CA THR A 381 19.72 22.36 -2.47
C THR A 381 19.92 22.19 -0.96
N MET A 382 20.10 23.29 -0.24
CA MET A 382 20.12 23.29 1.22
C MET A 382 18.99 24.14 1.80
N GLU A 383 18.19 23.56 2.70
CA GLU A 383 17.12 24.24 3.43
C GLU A 383 17.24 23.99 4.92
N LYS A 384 17.30 25.04 5.70
CA LYS A 384 17.38 24.98 7.18
C LYS A 384 18.49 24.03 7.71
N GLY A 385 19.65 24.02 7.04
CA GLY A 385 20.79 23.17 7.42
C GLY A 385 20.67 21.69 6.96
N LYS A 386 19.68 21.34 6.12
CA LYS A 386 19.45 20.02 5.58
C LYS A 386 19.68 20.01 4.07
N LEU A 387 20.23 18.92 3.55
CA LEU A 387 20.39 18.71 2.14
C LEU A 387 19.08 18.17 1.55
N MET A 388 18.59 18.79 0.47
CA MET A 388 17.33 18.43 -0.19
C MET A 388 17.61 18.00 -1.62
N LEU A 389 16.96 16.95 -2.08
CA LEU A 389 16.97 16.49 -3.48
C LEU A 389 15.61 16.77 -4.12
N GLN A 390 15.61 17.21 -5.37
CA GLN A 390 14.40 17.42 -6.14
C GLN A 390 14.59 16.99 -7.60
N ALA A 391 13.88 15.97 -8.02
CA ALA A 391 13.70 15.68 -9.42
C ALA A 391 12.75 16.71 -10.06
N HIS A 392 13.00 17.07 -11.31
CA HIS A 392 12.14 18.03 -12.02
C HIS A 392 10.65 17.63 -12.00
N GLY A 393 9.80 18.54 -11.51
CA GLY A 393 8.36 18.30 -11.40
C GLY A 393 7.92 17.41 -10.23
N LYS A 394 8.85 17.03 -9.32
CA LYS A 394 8.57 16.25 -8.11
C LYS A 394 8.71 17.11 -6.85
N PRO A 395 8.08 16.72 -5.73
CA PRO A 395 8.35 17.33 -4.43
C PRO A 395 9.82 17.16 -4.02
N LYS A 396 10.29 18.07 -3.15
CA LYS A 396 11.61 17.96 -2.53
C LYS A 396 11.61 16.89 -1.45
N SER A 397 12.71 16.15 -1.36
CA SER A 397 12.96 15.18 -0.29
C SER A 397 14.23 15.54 0.49
N GLU A 398 14.32 15.12 1.75
CA GLU A 398 15.50 15.31 2.59
C GLU A 398 16.49 14.17 2.35
N LEU A 399 17.76 14.52 2.05
CA LEU A 399 18.87 13.57 2.01
C LEU A 399 19.54 13.49 3.39
N VAL A 400 19.52 12.32 3.99
CA VAL A 400 20.13 12.04 5.30
C VAL A 400 21.44 11.29 5.08
N ALA A 401 22.53 11.82 5.63
CA ALA A 401 23.85 11.22 5.48
C ALA A 401 24.00 9.92 6.28
N GLU A 402 24.56 8.90 5.67
CA GLU A 402 25.01 7.66 6.31
C GLU A 402 26.54 7.54 6.27
N LYS A 403 27.17 8.18 5.27
CA LYS A 403 28.62 8.43 5.15
C LYS A 403 28.84 9.85 4.67
N GLU A 404 30.09 10.31 4.57
CA GLU A 404 30.36 11.68 4.12
C GLU A 404 29.73 11.96 2.74
N ASN A 405 29.84 11.00 1.81
CA ASN A 405 29.35 11.15 0.41
C ASN A 405 28.19 10.23 0.06
N TYR A 406 27.60 9.53 1.04
CA TYR A 406 26.50 8.58 0.84
C TYR A 406 25.32 8.94 1.70
N PHE A 407 24.16 9.08 1.07
CA PHE A 407 22.92 9.57 1.67
C PHE A 407 21.78 8.62 1.32
N PHE A 408 20.74 8.65 2.12
CA PHE A 408 19.46 8.05 1.78
C PHE A 408 18.37 9.10 1.76
N ASP A 409 17.37 8.88 0.89
CA ASP A 409 16.24 9.77 0.71
C ASP A 409 15.13 9.44 1.73
N LEU A 410 14.56 10.45 2.38
CA LEU A 410 13.43 10.30 3.30
C LEU A 410 12.07 10.38 2.61
N PHE A 411 12.02 10.39 1.28
CA PHE A 411 10.75 10.52 0.56
C PHE A 411 10.01 9.17 0.52
N GLU A 412 8.80 9.13 1.14
CA GLU A 412 7.81 8.04 1.06
C GLU A 412 8.31 6.62 1.40
N ASP A 413 9.19 6.45 2.40
CA ASP A 413 9.76 5.15 2.78
C ASP A 413 10.48 4.41 1.62
N ASN A 414 10.79 5.09 0.52
CA ASN A 414 11.64 4.56 -0.53
C ASN A 414 13.06 4.40 -0.01
N GLU A 415 13.68 3.28 -0.30
CA GLU A 415 15.09 3.03 0.05
C GLU A 415 16.03 3.53 -1.05
N ASP A 416 15.71 4.71 -1.59
CA ASP A 416 16.55 5.32 -2.61
C ASP A 416 17.81 5.84 -1.96
N ASP A 417 18.95 5.37 -2.45
CA ASP A 417 20.25 5.80 -1.99
C ASP A 417 20.86 6.77 -2.98
N VAL A 418 21.64 7.69 -2.46
CA VAL A 418 22.33 8.72 -3.23
C VAL A 418 23.81 8.74 -2.86
N GLU A 419 24.66 8.51 -3.82
CA GLU A 419 26.11 8.65 -3.66
C GLU A 419 26.65 9.81 -4.49
N PHE A 420 27.41 10.69 -3.85
CA PHE A 420 28.15 11.73 -4.56
C PHE A 420 29.59 11.28 -4.81
N VAL A 421 29.98 11.26 -6.07
CA VAL A 421 31.35 10.86 -6.46
C VAL A 421 32.22 12.09 -6.53
N ILE A 422 33.31 12.06 -5.77
CA ILE A 422 34.31 13.14 -5.70
C ILE A 422 35.40 12.84 -6.74
N GLY A 423 35.65 13.79 -7.61
CA GLY A 423 36.69 13.72 -8.64
C GLY A 423 38.10 13.90 -8.07
N THR A 424 39.10 13.70 -8.91
CA THR A 424 40.53 13.83 -8.58
C THR A 424 40.92 15.25 -8.13
N ASN A 425 40.12 16.24 -8.48
CA ASN A 425 40.28 17.65 -8.08
C ASN A 425 39.65 17.98 -6.70
N GLY A 426 39.10 16.98 -6.00
CA GLY A 426 38.42 17.14 -4.71
C GLY A 426 37.04 17.75 -4.77
N LYS A 427 36.48 17.95 -5.98
CA LYS A 427 35.09 18.47 -6.16
C LYS A 427 34.14 17.31 -6.52
N VAL A 428 32.86 17.53 -6.28
CA VAL A 428 31.81 16.57 -6.68
C VAL A 428 31.63 16.61 -8.19
N ASP A 429 31.88 15.48 -8.87
CA ASP A 429 31.77 15.36 -10.31
C ASP A 429 30.41 14.81 -10.76
N LYS A 430 29.83 13.89 -9.99
CA LYS A 430 28.58 13.26 -10.36
C LYS A 430 27.79 12.77 -9.15
N ILE A 431 26.50 12.54 -9.39
CA ILE A 431 25.56 11.85 -8.49
C ILE A 431 25.30 10.43 -9.01
N VAL A 432 25.12 9.48 -8.13
CA VAL A 432 24.65 8.12 -8.42
C VAL A 432 23.42 7.87 -7.58
N LEU A 433 22.30 7.52 -8.22
CA LEU A 433 21.03 7.22 -7.59
C LEU A 433 20.78 5.71 -7.66
N PHE A 434 20.43 5.11 -6.55
CA PHE A 434 20.05 3.69 -6.45
C PHE A 434 18.55 3.63 -6.14
N GLN A 435 17.74 3.37 -7.17
CA GLN A 435 16.28 3.42 -7.06
C GLN A 435 15.68 2.10 -7.53
N ASN A 436 14.86 1.46 -6.67
CA ASN A 436 14.15 0.22 -7.01
C ASN A 436 15.07 -0.88 -7.60
N GLY A 437 16.30 -0.99 -7.12
CA GLY A 437 17.30 -1.96 -7.61
C GLY A 437 17.97 -1.58 -8.93
N VAL A 438 17.72 -0.38 -9.45
CA VAL A 438 18.38 0.16 -10.66
C VAL A 438 19.31 1.30 -10.27
N THR A 439 20.46 1.39 -10.93
CA THR A 439 21.44 2.46 -10.71
C THR A 439 21.40 3.45 -11.85
N TYR A 440 21.22 4.73 -11.53
CA TYR A 440 21.31 5.85 -12.46
C TYR A 440 22.51 6.71 -12.10
N SER A 441 23.12 7.36 -13.06
CA SER A 441 24.21 8.30 -12.76
C SER A 441 24.10 9.56 -13.59
N GLY A 442 24.46 10.68 -12.98
CA GLY A 442 24.40 11.99 -13.63
C GLY A 442 25.62 12.84 -13.32
N LYS A 443 26.05 13.65 -14.29
CA LYS A 443 27.15 14.60 -14.12
C LYS A 443 26.64 15.87 -13.45
N LYS A 444 27.45 16.45 -12.58
CA LYS A 444 27.22 17.80 -12.06
C LYS A 444 27.43 18.81 -13.19
N ILE A 445 26.43 19.69 -13.41
CA ILE A 445 26.47 20.70 -14.47
C ILE A 445 26.54 22.12 -13.94
N ILE A 446 26.11 22.38 -12.69
CA ILE A 446 26.16 23.68 -11.99
C ILE A 446 26.53 23.44 -10.53
#